data_79126ff681a273cffb7690a82df7c24d
#
_entry.id   79126ff681a273cffb7690a82df7c24d
#
_cell.length_a   1.000
_cell.length_b   1.000
_cell.length_c   1.000
_cell.angle_alpha   90.00
_cell.angle_beta   90.00
_cell.angle_gamma   90.00
#
_symmetry.space_group_name_H-M   'P 1'
#
loop_
_entity.id
_entity.type
_entity.pdbx_description
1 polymer ?
#
loop_
_entity_poly.entity_id
_entity_poly.type
_entity_poly.pdbx_seq_one_letter_code
_entity_poly.pdbx_strand_id
1 'polypeptide(L)'
;MRKIIEEKRKKNYTLTIVSITIVVLTLFLGIFIFFRAKNSPKKTNKHAVASQSQSKKEAKAVLLSTGDIILHTPFLTAGKQSDGTYNYDYCFSNVKSEVSNVDYAICNLETTLSGKEPYNGDMIFNSPDAITDALKKCGFDLLLCANNHAYDTGFQGMQRTTKITREKGFDQTGTFLSPNEKKYLIKEINGIKFGFINYAYETSSPGKGEVALNGMKLSNEAAKCINTFDYDHLDEFYSKIEKEIAEMKKDEAEALILYMHWGDEYKLAPNEYQKQIAKKVADLGIDLIVGGHPHVIQPGEVIMTKDNRKVYCLYSMGNAITNQRLEYMKSYSKTRHTEDGVFLITEFTRNKDGKTTLSKVSYIPTYVNVIRSGGKMYHNIVIAKQNAGTALNDSYNRTKELLQKSIDEFNNK
;
A
#
# COMPACT_ATOMS: atom_id res chain seq x y z
N MET A 1 -6.24 -18.94 -81.40
CA MET A 1 -6.94 -19.77 -80.38
C MET A 1 -6.58 -19.38 -78.92
N ARG A 2 -5.30 -19.15 -78.50
CA ARG A 2 -4.93 -18.74 -77.14
C ARG A 2 -5.56 -17.41 -76.65
N LYS A 3 -5.58 -16.37 -77.48
CA LYS A 3 -6.17 -15.06 -77.08
C LYS A 3 -7.67 -15.13 -76.74
N ILE A 4 -8.43 -15.95 -77.48
CA ILE A 4 -9.88 -16.08 -77.26
C ILE A 4 -10.17 -16.83 -75.94
N ILE A 5 -9.31 -17.76 -75.56
CA ILE A 5 -9.44 -18.49 -74.29
C ILE A 5 -9.10 -17.60 -73.09
N GLU A 6 -8.10 -16.72 -73.22
CA GLU A 6 -7.75 -15.72 -72.15
C GLU A 6 -8.84 -14.70 -71.93
N GLU A 7 -9.45 -14.18 -73.02
CA GLU A 7 -10.57 -13.23 -72.89
C GLU A 7 -11.81 -13.86 -72.26
N LYS A 8 -12.15 -15.10 -72.60
CA LYS A 8 -13.25 -15.82 -71.97
C LYS A 8 -12.95 -16.08 -70.49
N ARG A 9 -11.71 -16.42 -70.11
CA ARG A 9 -11.31 -16.59 -68.70
C ARG A 9 -11.43 -15.30 -67.92
N LYS A 10 -10.95 -14.17 -68.45
CA LYS A 10 -11.08 -12.84 -67.79
C LYS A 10 -12.55 -12.46 -67.60
N LYS A 11 -13.40 -12.66 -68.62
CA LYS A 11 -14.83 -12.35 -68.52
C LYS A 11 -15.56 -13.19 -67.48
N ASN A 12 -15.23 -14.46 -67.36
CA ASN A 12 -15.80 -15.32 -66.33
C ASN A 12 -15.32 -14.94 -64.90
N TYR A 13 -14.04 -14.57 -64.72
CA TYR A 13 -13.52 -14.10 -63.45
C TYR A 13 -14.20 -12.79 -63.03
N THR A 14 -14.41 -11.85 -63.94
CA THR A 14 -15.09 -10.58 -63.64
C THR A 14 -16.55 -10.81 -63.24
N LEU A 15 -17.28 -11.69 -63.95
CA LEU A 15 -18.65 -12.06 -63.58
C LEU A 15 -18.75 -12.74 -62.21
N THR A 16 -17.79 -13.61 -61.84
CA THR A 16 -17.75 -14.26 -60.55
C THR A 16 -17.48 -13.29 -59.42
N ILE A 17 -16.55 -12.34 -59.63
CA ILE A 17 -16.25 -11.27 -58.61
C ILE A 17 -17.46 -10.39 -58.43
N VAL A 18 -18.12 -9.94 -59.49
CA VAL A 18 -19.34 -9.10 -59.40
C VAL A 18 -20.46 -9.81 -58.66
N SER A 19 -20.66 -11.10 -58.91
CA SER A 19 -21.68 -11.90 -58.23
C SER A 19 -21.40 -12.06 -56.73
N ILE A 20 -20.15 -12.26 -56.35
CA ILE A 20 -19.74 -12.37 -54.91
C ILE A 20 -19.93 -11.00 -54.24
N THR A 21 -19.58 -9.90 -54.91
CA THR A 21 -19.73 -8.56 -54.35
C THR A 21 -21.20 -8.21 -54.10
N ILE A 22 -22.11 -8.58 -55.01
CA ILE A 22 -23.56 -8.38 -54.85
C ILE A 22 -24.11 -9.18 -53.67
N VAL A 23 -23.70 -10.45 -53.50
CA VAL A 23 -24.14 -11.30 -52.37
C VAL A 23 -23.65 -10.74 -51.03
N VAL A 24 -22.41 -10.23 -50.96
CA VAL A 24 -21.87 -9.62 -49.74
C VAL A 24 -22.63 -8.30 -49.44
N LEU A 25 -22.92 -7.49 -50.42
CA LEU A 25 -23.68 -6.21 -50.25
C LEU A 25 -25.12 -6.47 -49.79
N THR A 26 -25.79 -7.50 -50.32
CA THR A 26 -27.15 -7.88 -49.89
C THR A 26 -27.19 -8.44 -48.48
N LEU A 27 -26.16 -9.21 -48.04
CA LEU A 27 -26.00 -9.67 -46.70
C LEU A 27 -25.77 -8.51 -45.69
N PHE A 28 -24.92 -7.53 -46.06
CA PHE A 28 -24.72 -6.33 -45.22
C PHE A 28 -25.98 -5.46 -45.15
N LEU A 29 -26.72 -5.34 -46.23
CA LEU A 29 -27.98 -4.57 -46.26
C LEU A 29 -29.06 -5.28 -45.39
N GLY A 30 -29.13 -6.59 -45.46
CA GLY A 30 -30.03 -7.42 -44.60
C GLY A 30 -29.72 -7.27 -43.12
N ILE A 31 -28.44 -7.33 -42.75
CA ILE A 31 -27.98 -7.12 -41.37
C ILE A 31 -28.28 -5.68 -40.91
N PHE A 32 -28.06 -4.68 -41.77
CA PHE A 32 -28.35 -3.27 -41.43
C PHE A 32 -29.85 -3.02 -41.23
N ILE A 33 -30.70 -3.63 -42.07
CA ILE A 33 -32.19 -3.53 -41.91
C ILE A 33 -32.65 -4.27 -40.65
N PHE A 34 -32.05 -5.42 -40.34
CA PHE A 34 -32.36 -6.18 -39.11
C PHE A 34 -32.01 -5.41 -37.86
N PHE A 35 -30.83 -4.74 -37.82
CA PHE A 35 -30.44 -3.89 -36.71
C PHE A 35 -31.27 -2.60 -36.60
N ARG A 36 -31.74 -2.05 -37.74
CA ARG A 36 -32.59 -0.84 -37.75
C ARG A 36 -34.02 -1.15 -37.32
N ALA A 37 -34.56 -2.32 -37.66
CA ALA A 37 -35.87 -2.77 -37.20
C ALA A 37 -35.94 -3.08 -35.68
N LYS A 38 -34.79 -3.48 -35.11
CA LYS A 38 -34.66 -3.75 -33.66
C LYS A 38 -34.53 -2.49 -32.82
N ASN A 39 -34.13 -1.36 -33.44
CA ASN A 39 -33.86 -0.08 -32.75
C ASN A 39 -34.88 1.04 -33.06
N SER A 40 -36.07 0.71 -33.53
CA SER A 40 -37.15 1.71 -33.62
C SER A 40 -37.66 2.07 -32.23
N PRO A 41 -37.67 3.35 -31.81
CA PRO A 41 -38.11 3.71 -30.50
C PRO A 41 -39.62 3.48 -30.38
N LYS A 42 -40.03 2.49 -29.59
CA LYS A 42 -41.37 2.40 -29.06
C LYS A 42 -41.60 3.63 -28.18
N LYS A 43 -42.60 4.47 -28.54
CA LYS A 43 -43.09 5.50 -27.64
C LYS A 43 -43.57 4.82 -26.33
N THR A 44 -42.70 4.87 -25.32
CA THR A 44 -43.09 4.48 -23.98
C THR A 44 -43.29 5.74 -23.14
N ASN A 45 -44.41 5.77 -22.45
CA ASN A 45 -44.75 6.77 -21.45
C ASN A 45 -43.57 7.01 -20.50
N LYS A 46 -43.29 8.29 -20.21
CA LYS A 46 -42.41 8.70 -19.14
C LYS A 46 -42.96 8.23 -17.78
N HIS A 47 -42.70 7.00 -17.42
CA HIS A 47 -42.51 6.65 -16.02
C HIS A 47 -41.03 6.77 -15.74
N ALA A 48 -40.68 7.68 -14.85
CA ALA A 48 -39.34 7.80 -14.31
C ALA A 48 -38.95 6.41 -13.75
N VAL A 49 -38.05 5.70 -14.46
CA VAL A 49 -37.37 4.56 -13.89
C VAL A 49 -36.38 5.19 -12.93
N ALA A 50 -36.77 5.29 -11.65
CA ALA A 50 -35.82 5.42 -10.58
C ALA A 50 -34.83 4.25 -10.73
N SER A 51 -33.59 4.55 -11.02
CA SER A 51 -32.47 3.61 -10.93
C SER A 51 -32.56 3.04 -9.49
N GLN A 52 -33.08 1.83 -9.35
CA GLN A 52 -32.92 1.07 -8.13
C GLN A 52 -31.41 0.80 -8.03
N SER A 53 -30.68 1.66 -7.29
CA SER A 53 -29.40 1.29 -6.73
C SER A 53 -29.69 0.04 -5.90
N GLN A 54 -29.21 -1.13 -6.34
CA GLN A 54 -29.20 -2.31 -5.48
C GLN A 54 -28.50 -1.86 -4.19
N SER A 55 -29.25 -1.85 -3.08
CA SER A 55 -28.69 -1.52 -1.78
C SER A 55 -27.55 -2.50 -1.52
N LYS A 56 -26.33 -1.98 -1.41
CA LYS A 56 -25.17 -2.81 -1.08
C LYS A 56 -25.45 -3.48 0.27
N LYS A 57 -25.20 -4.78 0.37
CA LYS A 57 -25.41 -5.54 1.63
C LYS A 57 -24.50 -5.01 2.73
N GLU A 58 -24.96 -5.13 3.99
CA GLU A 58 -24.11 -4.89 5.15
C GLU A 58 -22.84 -5.72 5.03
N ALA A 59 -21.71 -5.14 5.39
CA ALA A 59 -20.40 -5.76 5.30
C ALA A 59 -19.49 -5.26 6.42
N LYS A 60 -18.49 -6.06 6.77
CA LYS A 60 -17.49 -5.74 7.77
C LYS A 60 -16.14 -6.27 7.31
N ALA A 61 -15.11 -5.44 7.41
CA ALA A 61 -13.72 -5.81 7.17
C ALA A 61 -12.83 -5.35 8.32
N VAL A 62 -11.94 -6.23 8.75
CA VAL A 62 -10.95 -5.98 9.80
C VAL A 62 -9.56 -5.99 9.19
N LEU A 63 -8.86 -4.87 9.29
CA LEU A 63 -7.51 -4.71 8.76
C LEU A 63 -6.51 -4.61 9.91
N LEU A 64 -5.32 -5.18 9.69
CA LEU A 64 -4.15 -5.01 10.55
C LEU A 64 -3.09 -4.24 9.78
N SER A 65 -2.55 -3.16 10.37
CA SER A 65 -1.39 -2.45 9.84
C SER A 65 -0.25 -2.49 10.84
N THR A 66 0.98 -2.67 10.36
CA THR A 66 2.18 -2.59 11.19
C THR A 66 3.29 -1.81 10.51
N GLY A 67 4.25 -1.35 11.31
CA GLY A 67 5.29 -0.43 10.88
C GLY A 67 6.42 -1.04 10.05
N ASP A 68 7.61 -0.53 10.27
CA ASP A 68 8.75 -0.66 9.38
C ASP A 68 9.44 -2.02 9.54
N ILE A 69 9.63 -2.71 8.42
CA ILE A 69 10.38 -3.97 8.32
C ILE A 69 11.74 -3.67 7.71
N ILE A 70 12.75 -3.60 8.57
CA ILE A 70 14.11 -3.23 8.21
C ILE A 70 15.08 -4.36 8.56
N LEU A 71 15.73 -4.93 7.56
CA LEU A 71 16.70 -6.01 7.75
C LEU A 71 18.12 -5.48 7.88
N HIS A 72 18.48 -5.08 9.10
CA HIS A 72 19.87 -4.72 9.43
C HIS A 72 20.83 -5.90 9.31
N THR A 73 22.14 -5.63 9.27
CA THR A 73 23.21 -6.64 9.13
C THR A 73 23.04 -7.88 10.03
N PRO A 74 22.62 -7.79 11.32
CA PRO A 74 22.38 -8.96 12.14
C PRO A 74 21.32 -9.93 11.59
N PHE A 75 20.30 -9.42 10.87
CA PHE A 75 19.30 -10.27 10.21
C PHE A 75 19.91 -11.05 9.05
N LEU A 76 20.78 -10.40 8.26
CA LEU A 76 21.47 -11.05 7.15
C LEU A 76 22.35 -12.20 7.67
N THR A 77 23.06 -11.96 8.78
CA THR A 77 23.89 -12.98 9.44
C THR A 77 23.06 -14.11 10.03
N ALA A 78 21.96 -13.80 10.71
CA ALA A 78 21.11 -14.80 11.36
C ALA A 78 20.29 -15.61 10.34
N GLY A 79 19.78 -14.96 9.30
CA GLY A 79 18.95 -15.59 8.27
C GLY A 79 19.72 -16.53 7.35
N LYS A 80 21.04 -16.32 7.16
CA LYS A 80 21.86 -17.14 6.27
C LYS A 80 22.00 -18.57 6.77
N GLN A 81 21.60 -19.55 5.92
CA GLN A 81 21.66 -20.98 6.17
C GLN A 81 23.00 -21.57 5.71
N SER A 82 23.28 -22.81 6.09
CA SER A 82 24.52 -23.50 5.73
C SER A 82 24.66 -23.80 4.23
N ASP A 83 23.55 -23.89 3.52
CA ASP A 83 23.47 -24.09 2.06
C ASP A 83 23.55 -22.77 1.26
N GLY A 84 23.73 -21.62 1.94
CA GLY A 84 23.80 -20.30 1.34
C GLY A 84 22.45 -19.63 1.12
N THR A 85 21.32 -20.30 1.33
CA THR A 85 19.98 -19.71 1.28
C THR A 85 19.70 -18.85 2.52
N TYR A 86 18.55 -18.18 2.55
CA TYR A 86 18.12 -17.36 3.68
C TYR A 86 16.75 -17.80 4.17
N ASN A 87 16.53 -17.71 5.50
CA ASN A 87 15.23 -17.97 6.13
C ASN A 87 14.97 -16.93 7.23
N TYR A 88 13.79 -16.31 7.20
CA TYR A 88 13.33 -15.30 8.15
C TYR A 88 12.00 -15.68 8.85
N ASP A 89 11.55 -16.92 8.74
CA ASP A 89 10.31 -17.38 9.36
C ASP A 89 10.28 -17.12 10.88
N TYR A 90 11.44 -17.23 11.53
CA TYR A 90 11.59 -17.00 12.96
C TYR A 90 11.24 -15.56 13.39
N CYS A 91 11.35 -14.60 12.47
CA CYS A 91 11.03 -13.20 12.74
C CYS A 91 9.55 -13.00 13.08
N PHE A 92 8.66 -13.80 12.50
CA PHE A 92 7.22 -13.58 12.52
C PHE A 92 6.44 -14.72 13.18
N SER A 93 7.10 -15.81 13.60
CA SER A 93 6.44 -17.02 14.10
C SER A 93 5.54 -16.78 15.31
N ASN A 94 5.91 -15.85 16.20
CA ASN A 94 5.17 -15.56 17.44
C ASN A 94 3.93 -14.67 17.24
N VAL A 95 3.74 -14.10 16.04
CA VAL A 95 2.64 -13.18 15.74
C VAL A 95 1.78 -13.64 14.57
N LYS A 96 2.06 -14.85 14.09
CA LYS A 96 1.34 -15.42 12.95
C LYS A 96 -0.16 -15.51 13.20
N SER A 97 -0.58 -15.86 14.41
CA SER A 97 -2.00 -15.93 14.77
C SER A 97 -2.69 -14.58 14.66
N GLU A 98 -2.07 -13.53 15.17
CA GLU A 98 -2.61 -12.18 15.14
C GLU A 98 -2.75 -11.66 13.70
N VAL A 99 -1.73 -11.91 12.86
CA VAL A 99 -1.71 -11.48 11.46
C VAL A 99 -2.70 -12.30 10.61
N SER A 100 -2.82 -13.62 10.86
CA SER A 100 -3.71 -14.50 10.08
C SER A 100 -5.19 -14.41 10.47
N ASN A 101 -5.52 -13.80 11.61
CA ASN A 101 -6.90 -13.72 12.12
C ASN A 101 -7.64 -12.44 11.69
N VAL A 102 -7.03 -11.61 10.84
CA VAL A 102 -7.68 -10.44 10.23
C VAL A 102 -8.02 -10.71 8.77
N ASP A 103 -8.86 -9.87 8.19
CA ASP A 103 -9.26 -10.04 6.80
C ASP A 103 -8.20 -9.55 5.80
N TYR A 104 -7.30 -8.64 6.25
CA TYR A 104 -6.23 -8.08 5.41
C TYR A 104 -5.12 -7.48 6.26
N ALA A 105 -3.90 -7.94 6.07
CA ALA A 105 -2.73 -7.54 6.84
C ALA A 105 -1.72 -6.77 5.99
N ILE A 106 -1.23 -5.63 6.52
CA ILE A 106 -0.45 -4.62 5.81
C ILE A 106 0.82 -4.31 6.59
N CYS A 107 1.97 -4.20 5.90
CA CYS A 107 3.24 -3.75 6.50
C CYS A 107 4.06 -2.88 5.54
N ASN A 108 4.98 -2.07 6.09
CA ASN A 108 5.93 -1.29 5.32
C ASN A 108 7.21 -2.13 5.08
N LEU A 109 7.52 -2.41 3.80
CA LEU A 109 8.76 -3.09 3.41
C LEU A 109 9.85 -2.04 3.16
N GLU A 110 10.64 -1.76 4.18
CA GLU A 110 11.65 -0.69 4.15
C GLU A 110 13.04 -1.23 3.80
N THR A 111 13.12 -1.80 2.62
CA THR A 111 14.36 -2.32 2.01
C THR A 111 14.14 -2.55 0.52
N THR A 112 15.22 -2.60 -0.25
CA THR A 112 15.16 -3.09 -1.63
C THR A 112 15.47 -4.58 -1.71
N LEU A 113 14.97 -5.24 -2.75
CA LEU A 113 15.19 -6.63 -3.10
C LEU A 113 15.88 -6.69 -4.47
N SER A 114 17.16 -6.30 -4.53
CA SER A 114 17.89 -6.22 -5.80
C SER A 114 18.13 -7.58 -6.46
N GLY A 115 18.04 -8.67 -5.66
CA GLY A 115 18.37 -10.03 -6.10
C GLY A 115 19.85 -10.26 -6.39
N LYS A 116 20.71 -9.33 -5.98
CA LYS A 116 22.15 -9.38 -6.21
C LYS A 116 22.89 -9.22 -4.88
N GLU A 117 23.87 -10.08 -4.65
CA GLU A 117 24.84 -9.87 -3.58
C GLU A 117 25.87 -8.79 -3.95
N PRO A 118 26.51 -8.12 -2.98
CA PRO A 118 26.32 -8.36 -1.54
C PRO A 118 25.00 -7.78 -1.04
N TYR A 119 24.30 -8.54 -0.17
CA TYR A 119 23.23 -7.97 0.62
C TYR A 119 23.81 -7.02 1.66
N ASN A 120 23.05 -5.97 1.98
CA ASN A 120 23.49 -4.93 2.91
C ASN A 120 22.35 -4.54 3.87
N GLY A 121 22.66 -4.40 5.13
CA GLY A 121 21.73 -4.04 6.20
C GLY A 121 22.22 -2.84 7.03
N ASP A 122 22.99 -1.93 6.42
CA ASP A 122 23.51 -0.73 7.06
C ASP A 122 23.45 0.45 6.09
N MET A 123 22.74 1.51 6.47
CA MET A 123 22.46 2.75 5.73
C MET A 123 21.83 2.57 4.36
N ILE A 124 22.23 1.59 3.57
CA ILE A 124 21.67 1.20 2.27
C ILE A 124 21.16 -0.24 2.42
N PHE A 125 19.85 -0.43 2.31
CA PHE A 125 19.25 -1.74 2.54
C PHE A 125 19.04 -2.51 1.23
N ASN A 126 19.66 -3.68 1.17
CA ASN A 126 19.47 -4.65 0.10
C ASN A 126 19.29 -6.04 0.73
N SER A 127 18.09 -6.55 0.73
CA SER A 127 17.74 -7.78 1.44
C SER A 127 17.51 -8.96 0.50
N PRO A 128 17.71 -10.22 0.99
CA PRO A 128 17.32 -11.42 0.27
C PRO A 128 15.80 -11.50 0.08
N ASP A 129 15.34 -12.02 -1.05
CA ASP A 129 13.92 -12.23 -1.36
C ASP A 129 13.19 -13.10 -0.31
N ALA A 130 13.91 -13.93 0.43
CA ALA A 130 13.39 -14.78 1.50
C ALA A 130 12.58 -14.02 2.58
N ILE A 131 12.77 -12.70 2.72
CA ILE A 131 11.92 -11.90 3.60
C ILE A 131 10.46 -11.91 3.12
N THR A 132 10.23 -11.86 1.81
CA THR A 132 8.86 -11.90 1.26
C THR A 132 8.22 -13.26 1.51
N ASP A 133 8.97 -14.35 1.44
CA ASP A 133 8.46 -15.69 1.74
C ASP A 133 8.01 -15.78 3.21
N ALA A 134 8.81 -15.25 4.14
CA ALA A 134 8.47 -15.20 5.56
C ALA A 134 7.23 -14.34 5.86
N LEU A 135 7.12 -13.16 5.22
CA LEU A 135 5.96 -12.28 5.33
C LEU A 135 4.69 -12.96 4.80
N LYS A 136 4.77 -13.59 3.62
CA LYS A 136 3.62 -14.30 3.03
C LYS A 136 3.17 -15.48 3.89
N LYS A 137 4.12 -16.23 4.42
CA LYS A 137 3.87 -17.36 5.33
C LYS A 137 3.27 -16.91 6.67
N CYS A 138 3.59 -15.69 7.13
CA CYS A 138 2.98 -15.09 8.30
C CYS A 138 1.52 -14.70 8.06
N GLY A 139 1.15 -14.32 6.82
CA GLY A 139 -0.21 -13.94 6.45
C GLY A 139 -0.36 -12.48 6.01
N PHE A 140 0.73 -11.77 5.74
CA PHE A 140 0.65 -10.42 5.18
C PHE A 140 0.15 -10.44 3.73
N ASP A 141 -0.67 -9.46 3.38
CA ASP A 141 -1.34 -9.32 2.09
C ASP A 141 -0.82 -8.14 1.27
N LEU A 142 -0.63 -6.96 1.89
CA LEU A 142 -0.21 -5.73 1.24
C LEU A 142 1.15 -5.26 1.75
N LEU A 143 2.06 -4.98 0.82
CA LEU A 143 3.33 -4.34 1.09
C LEU A 143 3.31 -2.88 0.65
N LEU A 144 3.61 -1.97 1.58
CA LEU A 144 3.85 -0.56 1.32
C LEU A 144 5.31 -0.40 0.91
N CYS A 145 5.58 0.19 -0.23
CA CYS A 145 6.92 0.27 -0.80
C CYS A 145 7.41 1.71 -1.07
N ALA A 146 6.58 2.73 -0.82
CA ALA A 146 7.06 4.11 -0.82
C ALA A 146 7.60 4.46 0.56
N ASN A 147 8.93 4.46 0.68
CA ASN A 147 9.69 4.85 1.86
C ASN A 147 11.04 5.42 1.42
N ASN A 148 11.81 5.99 2.36
CA ASN A 148 13.11 6.60 2.06
C ASN A 148 14.15 5.60 1.56
N HIS A 149 14.00 4.28 1.83
CA HIS A 149 14.86 3.20 1.39
C HIS A 149 14.41 2.51 0.08
N ALA A 150 13.34 2.98 -0.55
CA ALA A 150 12.80 2.39 -1.78
C ALA A 150 13.79 2.44 -2.97
N TYR A 151 14.77 3.35 -2.93
CA TYR A 151 15.72 3.58 -4.02
C TYR A 151 17.17 3.17 -3.68
N ASP A 152 17.42 2.51 -2.57
CA ASP A 152 18.75 2.18 -2.04
C ASP A 152 19.67 1.43 -3.03
N THR A 153 19.10 0.60 -3.88
CA THR A 153 19.82 -0.09 -4.96
C THR A 153 19.51 0.48 -6.36
N GLY A 154 19.11 1.75 -6.40
CA GLY A 154 18.81 2.50 -7.61
C GLY A 154 17.52 2.05 -8.31
N PHE A 155 17.26 2.58 -9.50
CA PHE A 155 16.03 2.34 -10.22
C PHE A 155 15.78 0.86 -10.53
N GLN A 156 16.82 0.14 -10.93
CA GLN A 156 16.69 -1.30 -11.23
C GLN A 156 16.30 -2.10 -9.98
N GLY A 157 16.87 -1.76 -8.81
CA GLY A 157 16.51 -2.42 -7.55
C GLY A 157 15.08 -2.10 -7.13
N MET A 158 14.65 -0.85 -7.21
CA MET A 158 13.27 -0.44 -6.95
C MET A 158 12.28 -1.18 -7.87
N GLN A 159 12.56 -1.24 -9.17
CA GLN A 159 11.73 -1.95 -10.14
C GLN A 159 11.66 -3.45 -9.82
N ARG A 160 12.80 -4.06 -9.48
CA ARG A 160 12.82 -5.46 -9.12
C ARG A 160 12.05 -5.73 -7.82
N THR A 161 12.19 -4.87 -6.81
CA THR A 161 11.42 -4.98 -5.56
C THR A 161 9.92 -4.98 -5.84
N THR A 162 9.47 -4.02 -6.65
CA THR A 162 8.07 -3.94 -7.08
C THR A 162 7.61 -5.19 -7.81
N LYS A 163 8.45 -5.73 -8.70
CA LYS A 163 8.14 -6.92 -9.49
C LYS A 163 8.08 -8.17 -8.61
N ILE A 164 9.11 -8.43 -7.79
CA ILE A 164 9.20 -9.65 -6.98
C ILE A 164 8.11 -9.71 -5.91
N THR A 165 7.75 -8.59 -5.29
CA THR A 165 6.65 -8.55 -4.32
C THR A 165 5.33 -8.96 -4.95
N ARG A 166 5.03 -8.48 -6.16
CA ARG A 166 3.84 -8.87 -6.93
C ARG A 166 3.90 -10.34 -7.38
N GLU A 167 5.04 -10.83 -7.83
CA GLU A 167 5.25 -12.24 -8.23
C GLU A 167 5.09 -13.20 -7.05
N LYS A 168 5.44 -12.78 -5.83
CA LYS A 168 5.20 -13.53 -4.58
C LYS A 168 3.74 -13.48 -4.10
N GLY A 169 2.84 -12.84 -4.89
CA GLY A 169 1.42 -12.80 -4.64
C GLY A 169 0.99 -11.81 -3.56
N PHE A 170 1.78 -10.76 -3.33
CA PHE A 170 1.34 -9.62 -2.53
C PHE A 170 0.59 -8.62 -3.40
N ASP A 171 -0.42 -7.98 -2.82
CA ASP A 171 -0.78 -6.64 -3.24
C ASP A 171 0.38 -5.70 -2.87
N GLN A 172 0.61 -4.65 -3.66
CA GLN A 172 1.72 -3.74 -3.46
C GLN A 172 1.33 -2.35 -3.93
N THR A 173 1.75 -1.30 -3.21
CA THR A 173 1.54 0.10 -3.59
C THR A 173 2.72 0.98 -3.15
N GLY A 174 2.78 2.18 -3.68
CA GLY A 174 3.81 3.17 -3.40
C GLY A 174 4.91 3.22 -4.47
N THR A 175 5.31 2.07 -5.04
CA THR A 175 6.20 2.00 -6.21
C THR A 175 5.51 1.28 -7.37
N PHE A 176 5.92 1.58 -8.61
CA PHE A 176 5.22 1.16 -9.83
C PHE A 176 6.23 0.72 -10.90
N LEU A 177 5.86 -0.25 -11.74
CA LEU A 177 6.69 -0.73 -12.85
C LEU A 177 6.68 0.24 -14.05
N SER A 178 5.64 1.09 -14.14
CA SER A 178 5.50 2.06 -15.21
C SER A 178 4.94 3.39 -14.68
N PRO A 179 5.36 4.54 -15.26
CA PRO A 179 4.77 5.84 -14.98
C PRO A 179 3.25 5.91 -15.21
N ASN A 180 2.73 5.05 -16.07
CA ASN A 180 1.32 5.04 -16.47
C ASN A 180 0.42 4.19 -15.57
N GLU A 181 0.97 3.47 -14.60
CA GLU A 181 0.16 2.75 -13.62
C GLU A 181 -0.61 3.72 -12.72
N LYS A 182 -1.80 3.29 -12.26
CA LYS A 182 -2.54 4.00 -11.21
C LYS A 182 -1.68 4.10 -9.96
N LYS A 183 -1.65 5.28 -9.34
CA LYS A 183 -0.80 5.58 -8.17
C LYS A 183 -1.41 5.14 -6.84
N TYR A 184 -2.38 4.27 -6.89
CA TYR A 184 -3.12 3.69 -5.77
C TYR A 184 -3.52 2.24 -6.08
N LEU A 185 -3.91 1.52 -5.05
CA LEU A 185 -4.45 0.17 -5.14
C LEU A 185 -5.94 0.19 -4.80
N ILE A 186 -6.77 -0.49 -5.60
CA ILE A 186 -8.14 -0.83 -5.23
C ILE A 186 -8.20 -2.31 -4.87
N LYS A 187 -8.75 -2.61 -3.71
CA LYS A 187 -8.93 -3.99 -3.23
C LYS A 187 -10.31 -4.17 -2.60
N GLU A 188 -10.99 -5.22 -3.00
CA GLU A 188 -12.22 -5.64 -2.32
C GLU A 188 -11.86 -6.60 -1.19
N ILE A 189 -12.32 -6.29 0.02
CA ILE A 189 -12.11 -7.08 1.25
C ILE A 189 -13.48 -7.26 1.90
N ASN A 190 -13.94 -8.50 2.01
CA ASN A 190 -15.26 -8.85 2.57
C ASN A 190 -16.41 -8.02 1.96
N GLY A 191 -16.34 -7.74 0.65
CA GLY A 191 -17.35 -7.00 -0.09
C GLY A 191 -17.30 -5.48 0.06
N ILE A 192 -16.31 -4.92 0.79
CA ILE A 192 -16.02 -3.47 0.84
C ILE A 192 -14.85 -3.18 -0.08
N LYS A 193 -14.99 -2.22 -0.99
CA LYS A 193 -13.89 -1.75 -1.84
C LYS A 193 -13.07 -0.68 -1.14
N PHE A 194 -11.81 -0.97 -0.91
CA PHE A 194 -10.84 -0.05 -0.32
C PHE A 194 -9.96 0.57 -1.40
N GLY A 195 -9.62 1.84 -1.21
CA GLY A 195 -8.54 2.52 -1.91
C GLY A 195 -7.35 2.71 -0.97
N PHE A 196 -6.18 2.22 -1.36
CA PHE A 196 -4.93 2.34 -0.61
C PHE A 196 -3.95 3.21 -1.37
N ILE A 197 -3.41 4.22 -0.71
CA ILE A 197 -2.35 5.08 -1.24
C ILE A 197 -1.18 5.05 -0.26
N ASN A 198 0.05 5.01 -0.77
CA ASN A 198 1.26 5.09 0.04
C ASN A 198 2.21 6.13 -0.55
N TYR A 199 2.66 7.09 0.28
CA TYR A 199 3.59 8.16 -0.07
C TYR A 199 4.80 8.20 0.84
N ALA A 200 5.96 8.56 0.30
CA ALA A 200 7.17 8.87 1.04
C ALA A 200 7.54 10.35 0.92
N TYR A 201 8.10 10.93 1.98
CA TYR A 201 8.67 12.28 1.91
C TYR A 201 9.95 12.28 1.07
N GLU A 202 10.18 13.38 0.36
CA GLU A 202 11.44 13.62 -0.33
C GLU A 202 12.45 14.19 0.64
N THR A 203 13.66 13.62 0.69
CA THR A 203 14.77 14.25 1.41
C THR A 203 15.18 15.50 0.66
N SER A 204 15.69 16.54 1.35
CA SER A 204 16.10 17.81 0.75
C SER A 204 16.91 17.58 -0.52
N SER A 205 16.36 18.03 -1.64
CA SER A 205 16.91 17.81 -2.97
C SER A 205 18.14 18.68 -3.21
N PRO A 206 19.17 18.18 -3.89
CA PRO A 206 20.29 18.99 -4.31
C PRO A 206 19.95 20.08 -5.35
N GLY A 207 18.73 20.11 -5.89
CA GLY A 207 18.31 21.09 -6.88
C GLY A 207 16.79 21.22 -7.04
N LYS A 208 16.31 22.38 -7.51
CA LYS A 208 14.89 22.66 -7.71
C LYS A 208 14.27 21.68 -8.70
N GLY A 209 13.21 20.98 -8.28
CA GLY A 209 12.47 20.04 -9.12
C GLY A 209 13.13 18.65 -9.24
N GLU A 210 14.10 18.34 -8.39
CA GLU A 210 14.74 17.03 -8.33
C GLU A 210 14.20 16.25 -7.13
N VAL A 211 13.79 15.00 -7.36
CA VAL A 211 13.34 14.09 -6.32
C VAL A 211 14.55 13.35 -5.74
N ALA A 212 14.66 13.28 -4.42
CA ALA A 212 15.66 12.50 -3.73
C ALA A 212 15.03 11.69 -2.57
N LEU A 213 15.51 10.48 -2.38
CA LEU A 213 15.18 9.63 -1.24
C LEU A 213 16.46 9.27 -0.52
N ASN A 214 16.47 9.41 0.80
CA ASN A 214 17.65 9.12 1.64
C ASN A 214 18.94 9.77 1.11
N GLY A 215 18.83 11.00 0.58
CA GLY A 215 19.93 11.76 -0.02
C GLY A 215 20.36 11.29 -1.42
N MET A 216 19.74 10.27 -1.97
CA MET A 216 20.01 9.78 -3.32
C MET A 216 19.05 10.40 -4.32
N LYS A 217 19.59 11.12 -5.31
CA LYS A 217 18.82 11.70 -6.41
C LYS A 217 18.23 10.60 -7.29
N LEU A 218 16.94 10.65 -7.51
CA LEU A 218 16.23 9.76 -8.43
C LEU A 218 16.44 10.20 -9.88
N SER A 219 16.49 9.22 -10.79
CA SER A 219 16.33 9.55 -12.22
C SER A 219 14.90 10.05 -12.49
N ASN A 220 14.73 10.84 -13.55
CA ASN A 220 13.41 11.34 -13.96
C ASN A 220 12.38 10.23 -14.21
N GLU A 221 12.84 9.06 -14.63
CA GLU A 221 12.01 7.87 -14.84
C GLU A 221 11.62 7.24 -13.49
N ALA A 222 12.58 7.09 -12.58
CA ALA A 222 12.33 6.56 -11.24
C ALA A 222 11.34 7.43 -10.46
N ALA A 223 11.51 8.76 -10.50
CA ALA A 223 10.62 9.70 -9.82
C ALA A 223 9.15 9.59 -10.27
N LYS A 224 8.90 9.13 -11.51
CA LYS A 224 7.54 8.86 -12.01
C LYS A 224 7.00 7.50 -11.59
N CYS A 225 7.84 6.63 -11.06
CA CYS A 225 7.50 5.27 -10.65
C CYS A 225 7.42 5.08 -9.14
N ILE A 226 7.38 6.15 -8.38
CA ILE A 226 7.19 6.15 -6.92
C ILE A 226 6.31 7.32 -6.51
N ASN A 227 5.52 7.13 -5.46
CA ASN A 227 4.77 8.21 -4.85
C ASN A 227 5.63 8.94 -3.83
N THR A 228 5.95 10.19 -4.12
CA THR A 228 6.70 11.06 -3.22
C THR A 228 6.04 12.41 -3.06
N PHE A 229 6.34 13.08 -1.95
CA PHE A 229 5.92 14.45 -1.68
C PHE A 229 7.06 15.25 -1.06
N ASP A 230 7.07 16.55 -1.35
CA ASP A 230 8.02 17.51 -0.83
C ASP A 230 7.33 18.41 0.20
N TYR A 231 7.94 18.59 1.36
CA TYR A 231 7.44 19.46 2.42
C TYR A 231 7.41 20.94 2.02
N ASP A 232 8.28 21.38 1.11
CA ASP A 232 8.33 22.74 0.61
C ASP A 232 7.29 23.01 -0.50
N HIS A 233 6.67 21.94 -1.06
CA HIS A 233 5.71 22.02 -2.16
C HIS A 233 4.41 21.26 -1.87
N LEU A 234 3.83 21.45 -0.67
CA LEU A 234 2.64 20.72 -0.22
C LEU A 234 1.39 20.97 -1.09
N ASP A 235 1.27 22.11 -1.74
CA ASP A 235 0.13 22.38 -2.65
C ASP A 235 0.13 21.43 -3.86
N GLU A 236 1.31 21.08 -4.37
CA GLU A 236 1.42 20.09 -5.45
C GLU A 236 1.02 18.69 -4.95
N PHE A 237 1.46 18.32 -3.76
CA PHE A 237 1.08 17.07 -3.11
C PHE A 237 -0.44 17.00 -2.90
N TYR A 238 -1.06 18.06 -2.35
CA TYR A 238 -2.52 18.08 -2.14
C TYR A 238 -3.30 17.97 -3.45
N SER A 239 -2.81 18.61 -4.52
CA SER A 239 -3.44 18.50 -5.85
C SER A 239 -3.35 17.07 -6.42
N LYS A 240 -2.23 16.37 -6.20
CA LYS A 240 -2.06 14.95 -6.58
C LYS A 240 -3.04 14.05 -5.81
N ILE A 241 -3.07 14.18 -4.48
CA ILE A 241 -3.95 13.38 -3.61
C ILE A 241 -5.42 13.63 -3.95
N GLU A 242 -5.85 14.86 -4.18
CA GLU A 242 -7.23 15.20 -4.54
C GLU A 242 -7.65 14.49 -5.83
N LYS A 243 -6.77 14.49 -6.84
CA LYS A 243 -6.99 13.78 -8.10
C LYS A 243 -7.10 12.27 -7.87
N GLU A 244 -6.21 11.68 -7.11
CA GLU A 244 -6.20 10.24 -6.81
C GLU A 244 -7.45 9.83 -6.03
N ILE A 245 -7.88 10.63 -5.05
CA ILE A 245 -9.15 10.42 -4.33
C ILE A 245 -10.33 10.42 -5.31
N ALA A 246 -10.37 11.36 -6.25
CA ALA A 246 -11.42 11.42 -7.24
C ALA A 246 -11.42 10.20 -8.18
N GLU A 247 -10.24 9.72 -8.56
CA GLU A 247 -10.07 8.52 -9.38
C GLU A 247 -10.46 7.24 -8.62
N MET A 248 -10.06 7.09 -7.35
CA MET A 248 -10.47 5.96 -6.51
C MET A 248 -11.98 5.91 -6.30
N LYS A 249 -12.64 7.06 -6.13
CA LYS A 249 -14.10 7.14 -6.06
C LYS A 249 -14.78 6.73 -7.37
N LYS A 250 -14.18 7.04 -8.54
CA LYS A 250 -14.67 6.53 -9.84
C LYS A 250 -14.49 5.01 -9.97
N ASP A 251 -13.45 4.45 -9.36
CA ASP A 251 -13.21 3.02 -9.27
C ASP A 251 -14.09 2.36 -8.16
N GLU A 252 -15.05 3.13 -7.59
CA GLU A 252 -16.03 2.72 -6.58
C GLU A 252 -15.43 2.37 -5.22
N ALA A 253 -14.25 2.91 -4.86
CA ALA A 253 -13.73 2.78 -3.51
C ALA A 253 -14.69 3.40 -2.48
N GLU A 254 -14.96 2.65 -1.41
CA GLU A 254 -15.91 3.00 -0.35
C GLU A 254 -15.21 3.54 0.89
N ALA A 255 -13.96 3.15 1.11
CA ALA A 255 -13.09 3.63 2.18
C ALA A 255 -11.68 3.90 1.63
N LEU A 256 -11.09 5.03 2.00
CA LEU A 256 -9.80 5.50 1.50
C LEU A 256 -8.79 5.55 2.63
N ILE A 257 -7.69 4.82 2.48
CA ILE A 257 -6.63 4.72 3.47
C ILE A 257 -5.33 5.26 2.89
N LEU A 258 -4.73 6.23 3.59
CA LEU A 258 -3.46 6.84 3.22
C LEU A 258 -2.36 6.40 4.19
N TYR A 259 -1.31 5.80 3.63
CA TYR A 259 -0.09 5.47 4.34
C TYR A 259 0.99 6.49 4.01
N MET A 260 1.58 7.07 5.05
CA MET A 260 2.58 8.14 4.95
C MET A 260 3.90 7.72 5.59
N HIS A 261 4.97 7.72 4.82
CA HIS A 261 6.31 7.57 5.33
C HIS A 261 6.92 8.97 5.48
N TRP A 262 6.89 9.52 6.71
CA TRP A 262 7.04 10.95 6.99
C TRP A 262 7.57 11.27 8.39
N GLY A 263 7.82 12.54 8.66
CA GLY A 263 8.20 13.03 9.98
C GLY A 263 9.72 12.99 10.23
N ASP A 264 10.09 12.99 11.50
CA ASP A 264 11.49 13.03 11.90
C ASP A 264 11.85 11.76 12.67
N GLU A 265 12.99 11.15 12.34
CA GLU A 265 13.47 9.95 13.01
C GLU A 265 13.63 10.17 14.53
N TYR A 266 13.20 9.16 15.28
CA TYR A 266 13.33 9.03 16.74
C TYR A 266 12.61 10.11 17.56
N LYS A 267 11.72 10.89 16.95
CA LYS A 267 10.86 11.88 17.64
C LYS A 267 9.53 11.24 18.05
N LEU A 268 9.23 11.31 19.34
CA LEU A 268 7.98 10.75 19.91
C LEU A 268 6.74 11.61 19.61
N ALA A 269 6.92 12.87 19.25
CA ALA A 269 5.83 13.75 18.86
C ALA A 269 5.85 14.02 17.35
N PRO A 270 4.69 14.05 16.69
CA PRO A 270 4.59 14.44 15.30
C PRO A 270 5.01 15.91 15.14
N ASN A 271 5.70 16.23 14.03
CA ASN A 271 6.03 17.60 13.70
C ASN A 271 4.82 18.34 13.09
N GLU A 272 4.96 19.66 12.89
CA GLU A 272 3.86 20.49 12.40
C GLU A 272 3.43 20.14 10.96
N TYR A 273 4.36 19.68 10.11
CA TYR A 273 4.04 19.21 8.75
C TYR A 273 3.15 17.98 8.79
N GLN A 274 3.45 17.00 9.64
CA GLN A 274 2.62 15.81 9.80
C GLN A 274 1.18 16.20 10.19
N LYS A 275 1.01 17.09 11.16
CA LYS A 275 -0.33 17.56 11.61
C LYS A 275 -1.06 18.34 10.52
N GLN A 276 -0.38 19.23 9.81
CA GLN A 276 -0.95 20.00 8.71
C GLN A 276 -1.42 19.09 7.58
N ILE A 277 -0.58 18.14 7.17
CA ILE A 277 -0.91 17.18 6.11
C ILE A 277 -2.09 16.31 6.54
N ALA A 278 -2.06 15.73 7.74
CA ALA A 278 -3.12 14.87 8.25
C ALA A 278 -4.49 15.56 8.21
N LYS A 279 -4.56 16.82 8.72
CA LYS A 279 -5.79 17.61 8.69
C LYS A 279 -6.28 17.86 7.25
N LYS A 280 -5.36 18.25 6.36
CA LYS A 280 -5.71 18.57 4.97
C LYS A 280 -6.22 17.36 4.20
N VAL A 281 -5.54 16.21 4.28
CA VAL A 281 -5.95 15.01 3.54
C VAL A 281 -7.23 14.39 4.11
N ALA A 282 -7.47 14.50 5.43
CA ALA A 282 -8.75 14.14 6.04
C ALA A 282 -9.90 14.98 5.45
N ASP A 283 -9.73 16.31 5.35
CA ASP A 283 -10.69 17.22 4.73
C ASP A 283 -10.92 16.90 3.22
N LEU A 284 -9.92 16.39 2.51
CA LEU A 284 -10.04 15.98 1.10
C LEU A 284 -10.81 14.66 0.90
N GLY A 285 -10.97 13.85 1.95
CA GLY A 285 -11.81 12.65 1.88
C GLY A 285 -11.10 11.34 2.23
N ILE A 286 -9.91 11.37 2.81
CA ILE A 286 -9.27 10.18 3.41
C ILE A 286 -10.03 9.80 4.69
N ASP A 287 -10.21 8.50 4.93
CA ASP A 287 -10.96 7.96 6.07
C ASP A 287 -10.05 7.43 7.19
N LEU A 288 -8.81 7.06 6.86
CA LEU A 288 -7.79 6.61 7.81
C LEU A 288 -6.41 7.03 7.32
N ILE A 289 -5.59 7.58 8.24
CA ILE A 289 -4.21 7.98 7.97
C ILE A 289 -3.29 7.18 8.88
N VAL A 290 -2.27 6.53 8.31
CA VAL A 290 -1.33 5.69 9.05
C VAL A 290 0.10 6.04 8.65
N GLY A 291 0.91 6.43 9.63
CA GLY A 291 2.29 6.86 9.42
C GLY A 291 3.34 5.81 9.78
N GLY A 292 4.51 5.95 9.19
CA GLY A 292 5.77 5.24 9.45
C GLY A 292 6.95 6.19 9.26
N HIS A 293 8.19 5.73 9.37
CA HIS A 293 9.46 6.44 9.27
C HIS A 293 10.09 6.90 10.61
N PRO A 294 9.38 7.47 11.59
CA PRO A 294 10.04 7.89 12.82
C PRO A 294 10.73 6.78 13.62
N HIS A 295 10.51 5.51 13.27
CA HIS A 295 11.05 4.32 13.94
C HIS A 295 10.70 4.23 15.41
N VAL A 296 9.76 5.05 15.87
CA VAL A 296 9.13 5.06 17.19
C VAL A 296 7.63 5.24 17.00
N ILE A 297 6.84 4.69 17.91
CA ILE A 297 5.40 4.94 17.90
C ILE A 297 5.19 6.43 18.24
N GLN A 298 4.40 7.11 17.41
CA GLN A 298 3.91 8.46 17.70
C GLN A 298 2.42 8.38 18.11
N PRO A 299 1.88 9.39 18.80
CA PRO A 299 0.48 9.41 19.21
C PRO A 299 -0.50 9.26 18.05
N GLY A 300 -1.70 8.77 18.35
CA GLY A 300 -2.85 8.91 17.48
C GLY A 300 -3.61 10.21 17.71
N GLU A 301 -4.39 10.64 16.72
CA GLU A 301 -5.26 11.81 16.78
C GLU A 301 -6.61 11.50 16.12
N VAL A 302 -7.69 12.04 16.70
CA VAL A 302 -9.01 12.07 16.11
C VAL A 302 -9.23 13.40 15.41
N ILE A 303 -9.26 13.40 14.10
CA ILE A 303 -9.42 14.59 13.28
C ILE A 303 -10.89 14.75 12.90
N MET A 304 -11.51 15.84 13.32
CA MET A 304 -12.84 16.24 12.84
C MET A 304 -12.70 17.05 11.56
N THR A 305 -13.26 16.51 10.48
CA THR A 305 -13.24 17.17 9.17
C THR A 305 -14.29 18.27 9.05
N LYS A 306 -14.16 19.11 8.02
CA LYS A 306 -15.13 20.20 7.75
C LYS A 306 -16.55 19.70 7.48
N ASP A 307 -16.69 18.46 6.97
CA ASP A 307 -17.97 17.77 6.74
C ASP A 307 -18.38 16.87 7.93
N ASN A 308 -17.81 17.10 9.12
CA ASN A 308 -18.10 16.41 10.38
C ASN A 308 -17.86 14.87 10.36
N ARG A 309 -16.94 14.38 9.54
CA ARG A 309 -16.45 12.99 9.66
C ARG A 309 -15.37 12.90 10.75
N LYS A 310 -15.35 11.78 11.47
CA LYS A 310 -14.21 11.39 12.32
C LYS A 310 -13.20 10.62 11.47
N VAL A 311 -11.96 11.09 11.43
CA VAL A 311 -10.83 10.41 10.79
C VAL A 311 -9.81 10.09 11.88
N TYR A 312 -9.34 8.85 11.93
CA TYR A 312 -8.24 8.48 12.82
C TYR A 312 -6.92 8.64 12.08
N CYS A 313 -5.97 9.30 12.72
CA CYS A 313 -4.59 9.41 12.27
C CYS A 313 -3.68 8.78 13.32
N LEU A 314 -2.94 7.73 12.95
CA LEU A 314 -1.80 7.26 13.72
C LEU A 314 -0.53 7.82 13.08
N TYR A 315 0.17 8.73 13.74
CA TYR A 315 1.29 9.46 13.14
C TYR A 315 2.51 8.58 12.86
N SER A 316 2.75 7.52 13.66
CA SER A 316 3.74 6.48 13.34
C SER A 316 3.42 5.18 14.08
N MET A 317 3.55 4.07 13.37
CA MET A 317 3.41 2.71 13.93
C MET A 317 4.70 2.21 14.60
N GLY A 318 5.82 2.93 14.47
CA GLY A 318 7.15 2.46 14.90
C GLY A 318 7.66 1.30 14.05
N ASN A 319 8.56 0.52 14.60
CA ASN A 319 9.18 -0.61 13.92
C ASN A 319 8.39 -1.91 14.11
N ALA A 320 8.13 -2.64 13.01
CA ALA A 320 7.67 -4.02 13.12
C ALA A 320 8.86 -4.94 13.43
N ILE A 321 9.98 -4.77 12.69
CA ILE A 321 11.21 -5.50 12.95
C ILE A 321 12.44 -4.66 12.59
N THR A 322 13.43 -4.60 13.50
CA THR A 322 14.60 -3.74 13.38
C THR A 322 15.74 -4.17 14.30
N ASN A 323 16.96 -3.69 14.07
CA ASN A 323 18.06 -3.74 15.04
C ASN A 323 18.35 -2.37 15.68
N GLN A 324 17.46 -1.41 15.55
CA GLN A 324 17.58 -0.09 16.19
C GLN A 324 17.27 -0.20 17.70
N ARG A 325 18.19 -0.79 18.44
CA ARG A 325 18.08 -1.04 19.88
C ARG A 325 18.81 0.03 20.68
N LEU A 326 18.34 0.30 21.89
CA LEU A 326 18.97 1.30 22.78
C LEU A 326 20.48 1.09 22.92
N GLU A 327 20.93 -0.18 23.01
CA GLU A 327 22.36 -0.50 23.16
C GLU A 327 23.21 -0.01 21.97
N TYR A 328 22.64 0.12 20.76
CA TYR A 328 23.30 0.57 19.53
C TYR A 328 22.92 2.02 19.14
N MET A 329 21.80 2.54 19.67
CA MET A 329 21.23 3.82 19.27
C MET A 329 21.54 4.97 20.27
N LYS A 330 22.48 4.79 21.21
CA LYS A 330 22.75 5.74 22.31
C LYS A 330 23.09 7.16 21.84
N SER A 331 23.64 7.32 20.66
CA SER A 331 23.94 8.62 20.04
C SER A 331 22.70 9.32 19.48
N TYR A 332 21.65 8.58 19.14
CA TYR A 332 20.44 9.05 18.49
C TYR A 332 19.23 9.04 19.43
N SER A 333 19.12 8.02 20.28
CA SER A 333 18.02 7.86 21.21
C SER A 333 18.52 7.42 22.59
N LYS A 334 17.90 7.98 23.64
CA LYS A 334 18.17 7.58 25.04
C LYS A 334 17.10 6.63 25.59
N THR A 335 16.18 6.19 24.75
CA THR A 335 15.01 5.38 25.14
C THR A 335 14.90 4.12 24.30
N ARG A 336 14.09 3.13 24.78
CA ARG A 336 13.81 1.89 24.07
C ARG A 336 12.61 1.99 23.11
N HIS A 337 12.13 3.17 22.80
CA HIS A 337 10.96 3.35 21.92
C HIS A 337 11.19 2.82 20.51
N THR A 338 12.44 2.73 20.03
CA THR A 338 12.77 2.11 18.74
C THR A 338 12.62 0.59 18.72
N GLU A 339 12.48 -0.04 19.91
CA GLU A 339 12.24 -1.47 20.06
C GLU A 339 10.74 -1.79 20.12
N ASP A 340 9.89 -0.76 20.26
CA ASP A 340 8.43 -0.86 20.32
C ASP A 340 7.81 -0.75 18.93
N GLY A 341 6.77 -1.55 18.69
CA GLY A 341 5.92 -1.49 17.53
C GLY A 341 4.45 -1.69 17.89
N VAL A 342 3.59 -1.61 16.91
CA VAL A 342 2.17 -1.79 17.11
C VAL A 342 1.53 -2.50 15.91
N PHE A 343 0.59 -3.39 16.19
CA PHE A 343 -0.43 -3.79 15.25
C PHE A 343 -1.65 -2.89 15.45
N LEU A 344 -1.87 -1.96 14.53
CA LEU A 344 -3.08 -1.16 14.47
C LEU A 344 -4.19 -2.00 13.85
N ILE A 345 -5.26 -2.23 14.59
CA ILE A 345 -6.43 -2.98 14.13
C ILE A 345 -7.56 -2.00 13.84
N THR A 346 -8.05 -1.99 12.62
CA THR A 346 -9.12 -1.09 12.18
C THR A 346 -10.28 -1.89 11.61
N GLU A 347 -11.49 -1.55 12.02
CA GLU A 347 -12.72 -2.19 11.57
C GLU A 347 -13.53 -1.21 10.74
N PHE A 348 -13.82 -1.60 9.50
CA PHE A 348 -14.71 -0.86 8.60
C PHE A 348 -16.02 -1.59 8.49
N THR A 349 -17.12 -0.84 8.58
CA THR A 349 -18.47 -1.39 8.42
C THR A 349 -19.25 -0.61 7.37
N ARG A 350 -19.93 -1.35 6.50
CA ARG A 350 -20.94 -0.79 5.61
C ARG A 350 -22.32 -1.10 6.19
N ASN A 351 -23.09 -0.04 6.46
CA ASN A 351 -24.44 -0.15 7.01
C ASN A 351 -25.50 -0.49 5.93
N LYS A 352 -26.74 -0.64 6.35
CA LYS A 352 -27.91 -0.93 5.48
C LYS A 352 -28.15 0.14 4.40
N ASP A 353 -27.74 1.37 4.67
CA ASP A 353 -27.87 2.49 3.72
C ASP A 353 -26.75 2.52 2.69
N GLY A 354 -25.82 1.56 2.77
CA GLY A 354 -24.66 1.44 1.87
C GLY A 354 -23.49 2.36 2.22
N LYS A 355 -23.53 3.05 3.38
CA LYS A 355 -22.44 3.91 3.84
C LYS A 355 -21.37 3.10 4.55
N THR A 356 -20.14 3.18 4.09
CA THR A 356 -18.96 2.59 4.72
C THR A 356 -18.27 3.61 5.62
N THR A 357 -17.88 3.18 6.82
CA THR A 357 -17.18 4.01 7.81
C THR A 357 -16.17 3.20 8.59
N LEU A 358 -15.08 3.83 9.03
CA LEU A 358 -14.21 3.30 10.09
C LEU A 358 -15.01 3.28 11.39
N SER A 359 -15.37 2.08 11.86
CA SER A 359 -16.29 1.89 12.97
C SER A 359 -15.60 1.63 14.30
N LYS A 360 -14.36 1.12 14.26
CA LYS A 360 -13.57 0.84 15.46
C LYS A 360 -12.07 0.89 15.17
N VAL A 361 -11.31 1.40 16.13
CA VAL A 361 -9.85 1.35 16.16
C VAL A 361 -9.41 0.67 17.45
N SER A 362 -8.44 -0.22 17.35
CA SER A 362 -7.78 -0.85 18.48
C SER A 362 -6.33 -1.17 18.15
N TYR A 363 -5.57 -1.63 19.11
CA TYR A 363 -4.15 -1.93 18.88
C TYR A 363 -3.69 -3.14 19.71
N ILE A 364 -2.63 -3.77 19.24
CA ILE A 364 -1.87 -4.78 19.95
C ILE A 364 -0.43 -4.29 20.02
N PRO A 365 0.11 -3.99 21.22
CA PRO A 365 1.50 -3.59 21.38
C PRO A 365 2.44 -4.74 20.98
N THR A 366 3.48 -4.44 20.20
CA THR A 366 4.52 -5.39 19.82
C THR A 366 5.89 -4.91 20.27
N TYR A 367 6.82 -5.83 20.39
CA TYR A 367 8.19 -5.57 20.79
C TYR A 367 9.15 -6.39 19.94
N VAL A 368 10.25 -5.77 19.51
CA VAL A 368 11.32 -6.47 18.80
C VAL A 368 12.23 -7.15 19.82
N ASN A 369 11.98 -8.43 20.04
CA ASN A 369 12.76 -9.27 20.92
C ASN A 369 14.01 -9.81 20.22
N VAL A 370 15.09 -10.07 20.96
CA VAL A 370 16.34 -10.62 20.45
C VAL A 370 16.76 -11.84 21.24
N ILE A 371 16.95 -12.95 20.55
CA ILE A 371 17.53 -14.19 21.08
C ILE A 371 18.97 -14.28 20.57
N ARG A 372 19.93 -14.41 21.48
CA ARG A 372 21.35 -14.61 21.14
C ARG A 372 21.70 -16.10 21.24
N SER A 373 22.12 -16.70 20.13
CA SER A 373 22.46 -18.12 20.08
C SER A 373 23.50 -18.36 18.98
N GLY A 374 24.51 -19.18 19.26
CA GLY A 374 25.54 -19.55 18.29
C GLY A 374 26.30 -18.37 17.70
N GLY A 375 26.52 -17.29 18.45
CA GLY A 375 27.15 -16.05 17.97
C GLY A 375 26.26 -15.19 17.06
N LYS A 376 25.01 -15.58 16.82
CA LYS A 376 24.03 -14.85 15.99
C LYS A 376 22.96 -14.17 16.86
N MET A 377 22.32 -13.13 16.30
CA MET A 377 21.21 -12.40 16.91
C MET A 377 19.94 -12.64 16.10
N TYR A 378 19.00 -13.37 16.68
CA TYR A 378 17.71 -13.67 16.07
C TYR A 378 16.66 -12.69 16.58
N HIS A 379 16.24 -11.76 15.73
CA HIS A 379 15.22 -10.79 16.07
C HIS A 379 13.85 -11.35 15.69
N ASN A 380 12.89 -11.25 16.59
CA ASN A 380 11.52 -11.66 16.33
C ASN A 380 10.51 -10.69 16.97
N ILE A 381 9.37 -10.57 16.32
CA ILE A 381 8.25 -9.80 16.88
C ILE A 381 7.60 -10.66 17.97
N VAL A 382 7.33 -10.04 19.12
CA VAL A 382 6.53 -10.62 20.20
C VAL A 382 5.47 -9.64 20.66
N ILE A 383 4.35 -10.15 21.18
CA ILE A 383 3.31 -9.31 21.78
C ILE A 383 3.79 -8.80 23.13
N ALA A 384 3.79 -7.47 23.29
CA ALA A 384 4.05 -6.84 24.57
C ALA A 384 2.80 -6.90 25.46
N LYS A 385 2.94 -7.46 26.67
CA LYS A 385 1.83 -7.71 27.61
C LYS A 385 2.22 -7.31 29.02
N GLN A 386 1.24 -6.93 29.81
CA GLN A 386 1.42 -6.79 31.25
C GLN A 386 1.83 -8.14 31.89
N ASN A 387 2.70 -8.08 32.87
CA ASN A 387 3.19 -9.22 33.64
C ASN A 387 3.93 -10.30 32.81
N ALA A 388 4.44 -9.95 31.64
CA ALA A 388 5.20 -10.85 30.76
C ALA A 388 6.73 -10.66 30.86
N GLY A 389 7.21 -10.10 31.97
CA GLY A 389 8.61 -9.70 32.19
C GLY A 389 8.84 -8.21 31.93
N THR A 390 9.93 -7.67 32.49
CA THR A 390 10.17 -6.21 32.53
C THR A 390 10.12 -5.54 31.14
N ALA A 391 10.84 -6.08 30.16
CA ALA A 391 10.93 -5.46 28.83
C ALA A 391 9.56 -5.39 28.13
N LEU A 392 8.78 -6.48 28.18
CA LEU A 392 7.46 -6.53 27.54
C LEU A 392 6.42 -5.69 28.28
N ASN A 393 6.49 -5.64 29.62
CA ASN A 393 5.63 -4.80 30.43
C ASN A 393 5.92 -3.30 30.17
N ASP A 394 7.19 -2.92 30.11
CA ASP A 394 7.59 -1.54 29.84
C ASP A 394 7.18 -1.11 28.42
N SER A 395 7.38 -1.97 27.42
CA SER A 395 6.93 -1.75 26.04
C SER A 395 5.41 -1.57 25.97
N TYR A 396 4.64 -2.45 26.64
CA TYR A 396 3.19 -2.33 26.74
C TYR A 396 2.78 -0.96 27.33
N ASN A 397 3.40 -0.55 28.42
CA ASN A 397 3.07 0.70 29.10
C ASN A 397 3.41 1.94 28.21
N ARG A 398 4.58 1.96 27.55
CA ARG A 398 4.94 3.05 26.63
C ARG A 398 3.95 3.14 25.46
N THR A 399 3.59 2.01 24.85
CA THR A 399 2.62 2.00 23.75
C THR A 399 1.24 2.46 24.23
N LYS A 400 0.79 1.99 25.39
CA LYS A 400 -0.49 2.41 25.99
C LYS A 400 -0.54 3.91 26.26
N GLU A 401 0.52 4.48 26.80
CA GLU A 401 0.62 5.92 27.09
C GLU A 401 0.44 6.76 25.81
N LEU A 402 1.02 6.33 24.70
CA LEU A 402 0.94 7.03 23.42
C LEU A 402 -0.42 6.91 22.73
N LEU A 403 -1.09 5.73 22.83
CA LEU A 403 -2.21 5.41 21.94
C LEU A 403 -3.58 5.37 22.62
N GLN A 404 -3.65 4.98 23.92
CA GLN A 404 -4.94 4.65 24.55
C GLN A 404 -5.93 5.80 24.50
N LYS A 405 -5.48 7.03 24.80
CA LYS A 405 -6.35 8.21 24.84
C LYS A 405 -7.05 8.48 23.51
N SER A 406 -6.31 8.50 22.41
CA SER A 406 -6.86 8.79 21.08
C SER A 406 -7.80 7.67 20.57
N ILE A 407 -7.49 6.44 20.94
CA ILE A 407 -8.32 5.28 20.57
C ILE A 407 -9.63 5.29 21.36
N ASP A 408 -9.60 5.60 22.66
CA ASP A 408 -10.81 5.77 23.46
C ASP A 408 -11.66 6.94 22.94
N GLU A 409 -11.04 8.06 22.57
CA GLU A 409 -11.71 9.21 21.98
C GLU A 409 -12.38 8.88 20.64
N PHE A 410 -11.72 8.09 19.79
CA PHE A 410 -12.29 7.66 18.50
C PHE A 410 -13.48 6.74 18.71
N ASN A 411 -13.36 5.75 19.59
CA ASN A 411 -14.38 4.72 19.82
C ASN A 411 -15.57 5.19 20.69
N ASN A 412 -15.41 6.26 21.48
CA ASN A 412 -16.51 6.86 22.21
C ASN A 412 -17.43 7.60 21.22
N LYS A 413 -18.72 7.28 21.28
CA LYS A 413 -19.78 7.85 20.43
C LYS A 413 -20.13 9.28 20.83
#